data_47cac58b03e6cca9b28fcc72d87c555f
#
_entry.id   47cac58b03e6cca9b28fcc72d87c555f
#
_cell.length_a   1.000
_cell.length_b   1.000
_cell.length_c   1.000
_cell.angle_alpha   90.00
_cell.angle_beta   90.00
_cell.angle_gamma   90.00
#
_symmetry.space_group_name_H-M   'P 1'
#
loop_
_entity.id
_entity.type
_entity.pdbx_description
1 polymer ?
#
loop_
_entity_poly.entity_id
_entity_poly.type
_entity_poly.pdbx_seq_one_letter_code
_entity_poly.pdbx_strand_id
1 'polypeptide(L)'
;MSLYDRIFKPHVYTLADGTAVEEKRSRAPLILLVLIALTVLSVRITGFDLAVLVKKGSKFFDILKAMFPPNTAYLGKIWQPLWDTIKMSILGSFIGAVLAVPFAVAAASNIMTNRVVVFLVRLFLSLVRTLPTLVCALIATYIFGLGTMAGTCAIAVFTFAYVGKQLFEIIETVDMGPYEAMEALGATRLRAFTTAVFPQVLPTYLSVSLFCLEGNVRYASILGYVGAGGLGLIMNEKIGWREYDSLGMILIVLFAAVMVIEGISHALRKRLT
;
A
#
# COMPACT_ATOMS: atom_id res chain seq x y z
N MET A 1 -36.01 27.07 20.00
CA MET A 1 -34.61 26.97 20.47
C MET A 1 -34.30 25.50 20.70
N SER A 2 -33.33 24.93 19.98
CA SER A 2 -32.95 23.52 20.15
C SER A 2 -32.20 23.33 21.50
N LEU A 3 -32.23 22.11 22.06
CA LEU A 3 -31.50 21.77 23.28
C LEU A 3 -29.99 22.12 23.12
N TYR A 4 -29.48 22.02 21.91
CA TYR A 4 -28.11 22.38 21.55
C TYR A 4 -27.86 23.90 21.75
N ASP A 5 -28.82 24.75 21.45
CA ASP A 5 -28.73 26.20 21.61
C ASP A 5 -28.69 26.67 23.06
N ARG A 6 -29.21 25.86 23.98
CA ARG A 6 -29.13 26.10 25.43
C ARG A 6 -27.79 25.76 26.05
N ILE A 7 -27.13 24.73 25.53
CA ILE A 7 -25.87 24.19 26.09
C ILE A 7 -24.67 24.93 25.53
N PHE A 8 -24.67 25.22 24.23
CA PHE A 8 -23.55 25.87 23.51
C PHE A 8 -23.97 27.25 22.99
N LYS A 9 -23.76 28.30 23.80
CA LYS A 9 -24.03 29.68 23.38
C LYS A 9 -22.96 30.14 22.39
N PRO A 10 -23.30 30.80 21.25
CA PRO A 10 -22.31 31.36 20.34
C PRO A 10 -21.57 32.51 21.02
N HIS A 11 -20.28 32.63 20.76
CA HIS A 11 -19.56 33.85 21.11
C HIS A 11 -19.99 34.99 20.18
N VAL A 12 -20.33 36.13 20.79
CA VAL A 12 -20.70 37.33 20.06
C VAL A 12 -19.52 38.28 20.14
N TYR A 13 -18.95 38.60 18.98
CA TYR A 13 -17.89 39.59 18.85
C TYR A 13 -18.52 40.93 18.42
N THR A 14 -18.23 42.01 19.14
CA THR A 14 -18.57 43.37 18.74
C THR A 14 -17.39 43.95 17.94
N LEU A 15 -17.65 44.28 16.65
CA LEU A 15 -16.68 44.96 15.80
C LEU A 15 -16.56 46.44 16.24
N ALA A 16 -15.46 47.09 15.80
CA ALA A 16 -15.17 48.50 16.16
C ALA A 16 -16.22 49.51 15.68
N ASP A 17 -17.09 49.11 14.75
CA ASP A 17 -18.25 49.86 14.22
C ASP A 17 -19.54 49.66 15.03
N GLY A 18 -19.48 48.88 16.14
CA GLY A 18 -20.61 48.58 16.99
C GLY A 18 -21.54 47.45 16.48
N THR A 19 -21.20 46.83 15.35
CA THR A 19 -21.98 45.66 14.84
C THR A 19 -21.62 44.39 15.62
N ALA A 20 -22.63 43.65 16.08
CA ALA A 20 -22.46 42.38 16.73
C ALA A 20 -22.45 41.23 15.68
N VAL A 21 -21.35 40.49 15.61
CA VAL A 21 -21.24 39.35 14.73
C VAL A 21 -21.21 38.05 15.57
N GLU A 22 -22.18 37.19 15.31
CA GLU A 22 -22.24 35.86 15.96
C GLU A 22 -21.27 34.90 15.28
N GLU A 23 -20.40 34.25 16.07
CA GLU A 23 -19.49 33.20 15.57
C GLU A 23 -20.32 32.03 15.04
N LYS A 24 -19.90 31.50 13.86
CA LYS A 24 -20.54 30.32 13.27
C LYS A 24 -20.39 29.13 14.22
N ARG A 25 -21.51 28.59 14.69
CA ARG A 25 -21.56 27.52 15.69
C ARG A 25 -20.72 26.31 15.26
N SER A 26 -19.76 25.92 16.11
CA SER A 26 -18.99 24.71 15.90
C SER A 26 -19.85 23.47 16.19
N ARG A 27 -19.91 22.54 15.23
CA ARG A 27 -20.54 21.21 15.41
C ARG A 27 -19.58 20.19 16.07
N ALA A 28 -18.37 20.60 16.40
CA ALA A 28 -17.33 19.73 16.97
C ALA A 28 -17.79 18.94 18.21
N PRO A 29 -18.47 19.53 19.22
CA PRO A 29 -18.87 18.75 20.39
C PRO A 29 -19.94 17.71 20.09
N LEU A 30 -20.85 17.96 19.15
CA LEU A 30 -21.84 16.97 18.72
C LEU A 30 -21.17 15.83 17.95
N ILE A 31 -20.23 16.13 17.07
CA ILE A 31 -19.43 15.12 16.34
C ILE A 31 -18.63 14.29 17.33
N LEU A 32 -17.99 14.91 18.31
CA LEU A 32 -17.24 14.21 19.35
C LEU A 32 -18.14 13.27 20.17
N LEU A 33 -19.33 13.71 20.56
CA LEU A 33 -20.27 12.87 21.29
C LEU A 33 -20.74 11.65 20.48
N VAL A 34 -21.03 11.85 19.19
CA VAL A 34 -21.37 10.77 18.26
C VAL A 34 -20.21 9.80 18.12
N LEU A 35 -18.98 10.29 17.96
CA LEU A 35 -17.79 9.44 17.87
C LEU A 35 -17.58 8.63 19.14
N ILE A 36 -17.72 9.25 20.33
CA ILE A 36 -17.60 8.52 21.60
C ILE A 36 -18.70 7.45 21.70
N ALA A 37 -19.95 7.78 21.38
CA ALA A 37 -21.04 6.82 21.40
C ALA A 37 -20.81 5.65 20.45
N LEU A 38 -20.35 5.91 19.22
CA LEU A 38 -20.00 4.87 18.25
C LEU A 38 -18.81 4.02 18.75
N THR A 39 -17.80 4.63 19.36
CA THR A 39 -16.66 3.90 19.93
C THR A 39 -17.12 2.97 21.07
N VAL A 40 -17.93 3.46 22.00
CA VAL A 40 -18.48 2.63 23.09
C VAL A 40 -19.34 1.49 22.56
N LEU A 41 -20.17 1.77 21.56
CA LEU A 41 -20.98 0.75 20.90
C LEU A 41 -20.11 -0.30 20.20
N SER A 42 -19.08 0.14 19.50
CA SER A 42 -18.11 -0.75 18.84
C SER A 42 -17.39 -1.64 19.84
N VAL A 43 -16.90 -1.08 20.96
CA VAL A 43 -16.26 -1.85 22.04
C VAL A 43 -17.18 -2.94 22.57
N ARG A 44 -18.48 -2.63 22.75
CA ARG A 44 -19.46 -3.63 23.23
C ARG A 44 -19.75 -4.71 22.20
N ILE A 45 -19.93 -4.34 20.93
CA ILE A 45 -20.24 -5.29 19.85
C ILE A 45 -19.05 -6.22 19.56
N THR A 46 -17.81 -5.67 19.56
CA THR A 46 -16.61 -6.46 19.31
C THR A 46 -16.17 -7.31 20.50
N GLY A 47 -16.78 -7.14 21.67
CA GLY A 47 -16.35 -7.82 22.90
C GLY A 47 -14.93 -7.43 23.34
N PHE A 48 -14.48 -6.22 22.95
CA PHE A 48 -13.15 -5.73 23.33
C PHE A 48 -13.08 -5.50 24.84
N ASP A 49 -12.22 -6.28 25.51
CA ASP A 49 -12.01 -6.21 26.95
C ASP A 49 -10.60 -5.70 27.28
N LEU A 50 -10.56 -4.47 27.77
CA LEU A 50 -9.32 -3.82 28.17
C LEU A 50 -8.61 -4.57 29.31
N ALA A 51 -9.38 -5.20 30.21
CA ALA A 51 -8.82 -5.96 31.32
C ALA A 51 -8.07 -7.20 30.81
N VAL A 52 -8.56 -7.85 29.76
CA VAL A 52 -7.86 -8.97 29.11
C VAL A 52 -6.57 -8.48 28.46
N LEU A 53 -6.59 -7.30 27.82
CA LEU A 53 -5.39 -6.72 27.22
C LEU A 53 -4.31 -6.45 28.28
N VAL A 54 -4.68 -5.84 29.40
CA VAL A 54 -3.75 -5.55 30.50
C VAL A 54 -3.22 -6.85 31.13
N LYS A 55 -4.10 -7.82 31.42
CA LYS A 55 -3.71 -9.10 32.04
C LYS A 55 -2.82 -9.96 31.14
N LYS A 56 -3.06 -9.96 29.83
CA LYS A 56 -2.32 -10.78 28.86
C LYS A 56 -1.19 -10.02 28.16
N GLY A 57 -1.07 -8.71 28.40
CA GLY A 57 -0.03 -7.87 27.80
C GLY A 57 1.39 -8.34 28.13
N SER A 58 1.61 -8.92 29.31
CA SER A 58 2.90 -9.50 29.70
C SER A 58 3.36 -10.61 28.75
N LYS A 59 2.44 -11.41 28.20
CA LYS A 59 2.76 -12.49 27.25
C LYS A 59 3.43 -11.98 25.97
N PHE A 60 3.12 -10.76 25.55
CA PHE A 60 3.82 -10.13 24.42
C PHE A 60 5.31 -9.97 24.71
N PHE A 61 5.63 -9.47 25.91
CA PHE A 61 7.04 -9.33 26.32
C PHE A 61 7.73 -10.68 26.55
N ASP A 62 6.99 -11.71 26.97
CA ASP A 62 7.52 -13.07 27.12
C ASP A 62 7.92 -13.65 25.77
N ILE A 63 7.08 -13.45 24.72
CA ILE A 63 7.42 -13.86 23.35
C ILE A 63 8.64 -13.09 22.83
N LEU A 64 8.72 -11.77 23.04
CA LEU A 64 9.88 -10.98 22.65
C LEU A 64 11.16 -11.45 23.36
N LYS A 65 11.09 -11.74 24.66
CA LYS A 65 12.22 -12.30 25.41
C LYS A 65 12.63 -13.68 24.88
N ALA A 66 11.67 -14.54 24.51
CA ALA A 66 11.95 -15.85 23.94
C ALA A 66 12.61 -15.79 22.54
N MET A 67 12.56 -14.64 21.85
CA MET A 67 13.29 -14.42 20.61
C MET A 67 14.79 -14.11 20.84
N PHE A 68 15.19 -13.83 22.08
CA PHE A 68 16.56 -13.51 22.44
C PHE A 68 17.12 -14.50 23.47
N PRO A 69 18.36 -15.00 23.27
CA PRO A 69 19.26 -14.75 22.14
C PRO A 69 18.79 -15.44 20.85
N PRO A 70 18.96 -14.79 19.67
CA PRO A 70 18.55 -15.38 18.39
C PRO A 70 19.44 -16.57 18.04
N ASN A 71 18.82 -17.59 17.45
CA ASN A 71 19.52 -18.83 17.06
C ASN A 71 20.42 -18.60 15.83
N THR A 72 21.70 -18.31 16.05
CA THR A 72 22.67 -18.06 15.00
C THR A 72 22.93 -19.28 14.11
N ALA A 73 22.76 -20.51 14.63
CA ALA A 73 22.94 -21.75 13.85
C ALA A 73 21.88 -21.88 12.74
N TYR A 74 20.71 -21.19 12.90
CA TYR A 74 19.65 -21.20 11.90
C TYR A 74 19.94 -20.29 10.71
N LEU A 75 20.93 -19.38 10.80
CA LEU A 75 21.27 -18.40 9.75
C LEU A 75 21.51 -19.04 8.38
N GLY A 76 22.19 -20.19 8.35
CA GLY A 76 22.47 -20.92 7.09
C GLY A 76 21.21 -21.35 6.34
N LYS A 77 20.10 -21.61 7.06
CA LYS A 77 18.81 -22.03 6.47
C LYS A 77 17.97 -20.87 5.96
N ILE A 78 18.30 -19.63 6.32
CA ILE A 78 17.52 -18.43 5.99
C ILE A 78 17.87 -17.90 4.59
N TRP A 79 19.10 -18.10 4.11
CA TRP A 79 19.59 -17.48 2.88
C TRP A 79 18.77 -17.83 1.64
N GLN A 80 18.47 -19.10 1.42
CA GLN A 80 17.71 -19.52 0.27
C GLN A 80 16.27 -18.92 0.28
N PRO A 81 15.47 -19.04 1.38
CA PRO A 81 14.17 -18.41 1.48
C PRO A 81 14.21 -16.87 1.36
N LEU A 82 15.28 -16.23 1.85
CA LEU A 82 15.48 -14.78 1.68
C LEU A 82 15.62 -14.40 0.20
N TRP A 83 16.52 -15.09 -0.51
CA TRP A 83 16.69 -14.86 -1.94
C TRP A 83 15.44 -15.13 -2.75
N ASP A 84 14.67 -16.15 -2.39
CA ASP A 84 13.40 -16.45 -3.03
C ASP A 84 12.38 -15.34 -2.79
N THR A 85 12.34 -14.76 -1.57
CA THR A 85 11.52 -13.59 -1.26
C THR A 85 11.90 -12.38 -2.09
N ILE A 86 13.20 -12.09 -2.20
CA ILE A 86 13.70 -10.95 -2.98
C ILE A 86 13.41 -11.13 -4.47
N LYS A 87 13.71 -12.30 -5.03
CA LYS A 87 13.46 -12.60 -6.46
C LYS A 87 12.00 -12.49 -6.83
N MET A 88 11.09 -13.09 -6.04
CA MET A 88 9.66 -13.00 -6.34
C MET A 88 9.13 -11.58 -6.20
N SER A 89 9.66 -10.78 -5.27
CA SER A 89 9.28 -9.39 -5.09
C SER A 89 9.74 -8.52 -6.27
N ILE A 90 11.00 -8.68 -6.70
CA ILE A 90 11.54 -7.96 -7.85
C ILE A 90 10.78 -8.33 -9.13
N LEU A 91 10.66 -9.63 -9.40
CA LEU A 91 10.02 -10.11 -10.64
C LEU A 91 8.54 -9.74 -10.69
N GLY A 92 7.81 -9.97 -9.58
CA GLY A 92 6.39 -9.62 -9.50
C GLY A 92 6.14 -8.11 -9.64
N SER A 93 6.96 -7.29 -8.96
CA SER A 93 6.87 -5.83 -9.09
C SER A 93 7.19 -5.35 -10.50
N PHE A 94 8.23 -5.91 -11.13
CA PHE A 94 8.60 -5.55 -12.49
C PHE A 94 7.50 -5.90 -13.51
N ILE A 95 7.00 -7.15 -13.48
CA ILE A 95 5.92 -7.59 -14.36
C ILE A 95 4.67 -6.72 -14.15
N GLY A 96 4.26 -6.50 -12.90
CA GLY A 96 3.08 -5.70 -12.58
C GLY A 96 3.22 -4.25 -13.03
N ALA A 97 4.39 -3.63 -12.80
CA ALA A 97 4.65 -2.25 -13.20
C ALA A 97 4.65 -2.09 -14.74
N VAL A 98 5.32 -2.98 -15.48
CA VAL A 98 5.35 -2.95 -16.95
C VAL A 98 3.96 -3.14 -17.55
N LEU A 99 3.20 -4.13 -17.06
CA LEU A 99 1.83 -4.36 -17.52
C LEU A 99 0.88 -3.20 -17.16
N ALA A 100 1.16 -2.45 -16.13
CA ALA A 100 0.36 -1.29 -15.73
C ALA A 100 0.40 -0.15 -16.75
N VAL A 101 1.50 0.03 -17.49
CA VAL A 101 1.70 1.15 -18.40
C VAL A 101 0.60 1.25 -19.49
N PRO A 102 0.32 0.22 -20.31
CA PRO A 102 -0.70 0.33 -21.34
C PRO A 102 -2.10 0.55 -20.77
N PHE A 103 -2.41 -0.04 -19.62
CA PHE A 103 -3.69 0.17 -18.95
C PHE A 103 -3.81 1.59 -18.37
N ALA A 104 -2.74 2.14 -17.82
CA ALA A 104 -2.73 3.51 -17.31
C ALA A 104 -2.92 4.52 -18.44
N VAL A 105 -2.27 4.34 -19.59
CA VAL A 105 -2.47 5.19 -20.76
C VAL A 105 -3.91 5.11 -21.26
N ALA A 106 -4.50 3.91 -21.31
CA ALA A 106 -5.90 3.73 -21.70
C ALA A 106 -6.90 4.27 -20.65
N ALA A 107 -6.48 4.41 -19.39
CA ALA A 107 -7.28 4.96 -18.30
C ALA A 107 -7.20 6.50 -18.21
N ALA A 108 -6.17 7.13 -18.80
CA ALA A 108 -5.94 8.57 -18.73
C ALA A 108 -6.91 9.32 -19.67
N SER A 109 -7.79 10.17 -19.11
CA SER A 109 -8.84 10.86 -19.85
C SER A 109 -8.32 12.00 -20.75
N ASN A 110 -7.12 12.49 -20.46
CA ASN A 110 -6.45 13.51 -21.31
C ASN A 110 -5.78 12.89 -22.54
N ILE A 111 -5.53 11.58 -22.57
CA ILE A 111 -4.91 10.86 -23.72
C ILE A 111 -5.96 10.06 -24.50
N MET A 112 -6.82 9.30 -23.78
CA MET A 112 -7.83 8.44 -24.39
C MET A 112 -9.14 9.21 -24.57
N THR A 113 -9.55 9.42 -25.82
CA THR A 113 -10.78 10.16 -26.16
C THR A 113 -12.06 9.36 -25.92
N ASN A 114 -11.98 8.03 -25.97
CA ASN A 114 -13.18 7.19 -25.78
C ASN A 114 -13.49 7.02 -24.28
N ARG A 115 -14.53 7.73 -23.82
CA ARG A 115 -14.97 7.71 -22.41
C ARG A 115 -15.39 6.32 -21.92
N VAL A 116 -15.91 5.46 -22.80
CA VAL A 116 -16.30 4.08 -22.44
C VAL A 116 -15.07 3.24 -22.11
N VAL A 117 -14.00 3.35 -22.93
CA VAL A 117 -12.73 2.66 -22.68
C VAL A 117 -12.13 3.13 -21.36
N VAL A 118 -12.05 4.45 -21.14
CA VAL A 118 -11.56 5.03 -19.89
C VAL A 118 -12.34 4.48 -18.69
N PHE A 119 -13.66 4.51 -18.76
CA PHE A 119 -14.51 4.00 -17.66
C PHE A 119 -14.27 2.51 -17.39
N LEU A 120 -14.26 1.66 -18.43
CA LEU A 120 -14.08 0.22 -18.28
C LEU A 120 -12.70 -0.13 -17.72
N VAL A 121 -11.64 0.53 -18.20
CA VAL A 121 -10.27 0.28 -17.72
C VAL A 121 -10.12 0.75 -16.26
N ARG A 122 -10.65 1.92 -15.90
CA ARG A 122 -10.65 2.39 -14.50
C ARG A 122 -11.45 1.48 -13.59
N LEU A 123 -12.61 1.01 -14.05
CA LEU A 123 -13.42 0.03 -13.31
C LEU A 123 -12.62 -1.26 -13.08
N PHE A 124 -11.99 -1.78 -14.13
CA PHE A 124 -11.17 -2.99 -14.06
C PHE A 124 -10.00 -2.84 -13.07
N LEU A 125 -9.21 -1.77 -13.19
CA LEU A 125 -8.12 -1.50 -12.23
C LEU A 125 -8.63 -1.35 -10.80
N SER A 126 -9.78 -0.70 -10.61
CA SER A 126 -10.39 -0.55 -9.30
C SER A 126 -10.85 -1.89 -8.72
N LEU A 127 -11.46 -2.75 -9.53
CA LEU A 127 -11.89 -4.09 -9.11
C LEU A 127 -10.68 -4.96 -8.73
N VAL A 128 -9.64 -5.00 -9.57
CA VAL A 128 -8.42 -5.77 -9.26
C VAL A 128 -7.77 -5.27 -7.95
N ARG A 129 -7.78 -3.96 -7.71
CA ARG A 129 -7.23 -3.36 -6.48
C ARG A 129 -8.02 -3.70 -5.21
N THR A 130 -9.31 -4.03 -5.33
CA THR A 130 -10.09 -4.47 -4.15
C THR A 130 -9.77 -5.88 -3.70
N LEU A 131 -9.09 -6.68 -4.53
CA LEU A 131 -8.70 -8.03 -4.18
C LEU A 131 -7.54 -7.98 -3.16
N PRO A 132 -7.71 -8.58 -1.96
CA PRO A 132 -6.62 -8.70 -1.01
C PRO A 132 -5.48 -9.53 -1.61
N THR A 133 -4.24 -9.06 -1.47
CA THR A 133 -3.05 -9.75 -2.03
C THR A 133 -2.93 -11.20 -1.54
N LEU A 134 -3.34 -11.44 -0.28
CA LEU A 134 -3.37 -12.79 0.30
C LEU A 134 -4.35 -13.72 -0.43
N VAL A 135 -5.51 -13.21 -0.85
CA VAL A 135 -6.49 -13.99 -1.64
C VAL A 135 -5.94 -14.29 -3.03
N CYS A 136 -5.28 -13.31 -3.66
CA CYS A 136 -4.61 -13.54 -4.94
C CYS A 136 -3.51 -14.61 -4.82
N ALA A 137 -2.76 -14.62 -3.72
CA ALA A 137 -1.75 -15.65 -3.45
C ALA A 137 -2.36 -17.03 -3.22
N LEU A 138 -3.50 -17.12 -2.49
CA LEU A 138 -4.23 -18.38 -2.34
C LEU A 138 -4.73 -18.95 -3.68
N ILE A 139 -5.31 -18.11 -4.51
CA ILE A 139 -5.75 -18.53 -5.85
C ILE A 139 -4.56 -18.98 -6.69
N ALA A 140 -3.45 -18.22 -6.64
CA ALA A 140 -2.24 -18.56 -7.37
C ALA A 140 -1.60 -19.86 -6.85
N THR A 141 -1.60 -20.12 -5.54
CA THR A 141 -1.12 -21.41 -5.00
C THR A 141 -2.00 -22.59 -5.40
N TYR A 142 -3.30 -22.37 -5.54
CA TYR A 142 -4.20 -23.40 -6.03
C TYR A 142 -3.96 -23.75 -7.51
N ILE A 143 -3.61 -22.75 -8.34
CA ILE A 143 -3.38 -22.93 -9.78
C ILE A 143 -1.96 -23.45 -10.07
N PHE A 144 -0.95 -22.84 -9.46
CA PHE A 144 0.47 -23.11 -9.78
C PHE A 144 1.17 -24.02 -8.75
N GLY A 145 0.47 -24.42 -7.69
CA GLY A 145 1.07 -25.12 -6.57
C GLY A 145 1.76 -24.20 -5.58
N LEU A 146 2.26 -24.81 -4.48
CA LEU A 146 3.02 -24.09 -3.44
C LEU A 146 4.37 -23.64 -4.01
N GLY A 147 4.79 -22.42 -3.69
CA GLY A 147 6.11 -21.92 -4.07
C GLY A 147 6.15 -20.47 -4.55
N THR A 148 7.33 -20.04 -4.95
CA THR A 148 7.62 -18.65 -5.34
C THR A 148 6.85 -18.16 -6.57
N MET A 149 6.40 -19.07 -7.44
CA MET A 149 5.60 -18.72 -8.62
C MET A 149 4.26 -18.09 -8.20
N ALA A 150 3.59 -18.69 -7.22
CA ALA A 150 2.34 -18.18 -6.70
C ALA A 150 2.50 -16.79 -6.05
N GLY A 151 3.58 -16.62 -5.26
CA GLY A 151 3.91 -15.33 -4.67
C GLY A 151 4.23 -14.26 -5.72
N THR A 152 4.97 -14.61 -6.75
CA THR A 152 5.29 -13.70 -7.86
C THR A 152 4.02 -13.24 -8.58
N CYS A 153 3.09 -14.15 -8.89
CA CYS A 153 1.82 -13.81 -9.51
C CYS A 153 0.97 -12.88 -8.64
N ALA A 154 0.86 -13.17 -7.34
CA ALA A 154 0.10 -12.33 -6.41
C ALA A 154 0.68 -10.90 -6.31
N ILE A 155 2.00 -10.79 -6.22
CA ILE A 155 2.70 -9.50 -6.20
C ILE A 155 2.52 -8.76 -7.54
N ALA A 156 2.59 -9.46 -8.67
CA ALA A 156 2.38 -8.87 -9.98
C ALA A 156 0.97 -8.28 -10.14
N VAL A 157 -0.06 -9.00 -9.73
CA VAL A 157 -1.46 -8.52 -9.77
C VAL A 157 -1.65 -7.30 -8.86
N PHE A 158 -1.13 -7.34 -7.65
CA PHE A 158 -1.19 -6.20 -6.74
C PHE A 158 -0.47 -4.97 -7.32
N THR A 159 0.77 -5.15 -7.78
CA THR A 159 1.58 -4.07 -8.34
C THR A 159 0.94 -3.49 -9.60
N PHE A 160 0.41 -4.34 -10.47
CA PHE A 160 -0.33 -3.93 -11.67
C PHE A 160 -1.48 -2.97 -11.34
N ALA A 161 -2.34 -3.34 -10.39
CA ALA A 161 -3.48 -2.53 -10.04
C ALA A 161 -3.11 -1.25 -9.29
N TYR A 162 -2.12 -1.34 -8.39
CA TYR A 162 -1.65 -0.20 -7.60
C TYR A 162 -0.91 0.82 -8.47
N VAL A 163 0.12 0.38 -9.19
CA VAL A 163 0.92 1.26 -10.07
C VAL A 163 0.08 1.78 -11.22
N GLY A 164 -0.80 0.95 -11.81
CA GLY A 164 -1.69 1.35 -12.89
C GLY A 164 -2.60 2.52 -12.49
N LYS A 165 -3.16 2.45 -11.27
CA LYS A 165 -3.96 3.56 -10.77
C LYS A 165 -3.13 4.82 -10.55
N GLN A 166 -2.00 4.72 -9.87
CA GLN A 166 -1.13 5.86 -9.61
C GLN A 166 -0.65 6.50 -10.92
N LEU A 167 -0.28 5.68 -11.91
CA LEU A 167 0.27 6.15 -13.16
C LEU A 167 -0.77 6.91 -14.00
N PHE A 168 -2.03 6.45 -14.11
CA PHE A 168 -3.00 7.23 -14.87
C PHE A 168 -3.35 8.57 -14.18
N GLU A 169 -3.38 8.61 -12.84
CA GLU A 169 -3.55 9.86 -12.09
C GLU A 169 -2.37 10.81 -12.34
N ILE A 170 -1.13 10.31 -12.39
CA ILE A 170 0.05 11.11 -12.74
C ILE A 170 -0.04 11.63 -14.17
N ILE A 171 -0.42 10.79 -15.15
CA ILE A 171 -0.59 11.20 -16.56
C ILE A 171 -1.61 12.33 -16.69
N GLU A 172 -2.67 12.34 -15.88
CA GLU A 172 -3.70 13.39 -15.90
C GLU A 172 -3.23 14.73 -15.32
N THR A 173 -2.12 14.76 -14.60
CA THR A 173 -1.57 15.98 -13.97
C THR A 173 -0.44 16.65 -14.73
N VAL A 174 0.06 16.05 -15.84
CA VAL A 174 1.16 16.61 -16.61
C VAL A 174 0.74 17.80 -17.46
N ASP A 175 1.71 18.62 -17.86
CA ASP A 175 1.50 19.67 -18.85
C ASP A 175 1.25 19.06 -20.23
N MET A 176 0.07 19.33 -20.79
CA MET A 176 -0.35 18.83 -22.09
C MET A 176 0.09 19.72 -23.26
N GLY A 177 0.62 20.93 -23.01
CA GLY A 177 1.06 21.85 -24.06
C GLY A 177 2.03 21.23 -25.05
N PRO A 178 3.11 20.54 -24.61
CA PRO A 178 4.01 19.84 -25.53
C PRO A 178 3.35 18.72 -26.32
N TYR A 179 2.35 18.02 -25.74
CA TYR A 179 1.59 16.98 -26.43
C TYR A 179 0.73 17.56 -27.56
N GLU A 180 -0.02 18.63 -27.27
CA GLU A 180 -0.86 19.33 -28.24
C GLU A 180 -0.03 19.95 -29.37
N ALA A 181 1.14 20.50 -29.07
CA ALA A 181 2.06 21.00 -30.08
C ALA A 181 2.54 19.90 -31.02
N MET A 182 2.84 18.70 -30.51
CA MET A 182 3.22 17.57 -31.37
C MET A 182 2.07 17.09 -32.25
N GLU A 183 0.82 17.05 -31.73
CA GLU A 183 -0.34 16.72 -32.57
C GLU A 183 -0.58 17.77 -33.67
N ALA A 184 -0.42 19.06 -33.36
CA ALA A 184 -0.53 20.16 -34.33
C ALA A 184 0.52 20.06 -35.46
N LEU A 185 1.70 19.52 -35.16
CA LEU A 185 2.75 19.23 -36.16
C LEU A 185 2.49 17.94 -36.93
N GLY A 186 1.36 17.25 -36.75
CA GLY A 186 0.97 16.04 -37.46
C GLY A 186 1.56 14.74 -36.89
N ALA A 187 2.10 14.75 -35.67
CA ALA A 187 2.55 13.52 -35.03
C ALA A 187 1.37 12.62 -34.66
N THR A 188 1.58 11.31 -34.73
CA THR A 188 0.58 10.35 -34.20
C THR A 188 0.47 10.47 -32.71
N ARG A 189 -0.69 10.16 -32.12
CA ARG A 189 -0.94 10.18 -30.67
C ARG A 189 0.08 9.40 -29.87
N LEU A 190 0.47 8.22 -30.36
CA LEU A 190 1.50 7.40 -29.71
C LEU A 190 2.86 8.11 -29.68
N ARG A 191 3.23 8.75 -30.79
CA ARG A 191 4.50 9.49 -30.87
C ARG A 191 4.47 10.74 -29.99
N ALA A 192 3.38 11.50 -30.02
CA ALA A 192 3.18 12.64 -29.12
C ALA A 192 3.26 12.22 -27.65
N PHE A 193 2.59 11.12 -27.26
CA PHE A 193 2.65 10.59 -25.90
C PHE A 193 4.10 10.20 -25.50
N THR A 194 4.77 9.38 -26.31
CA THR A 194 6.12 8.88 -25.95
C THR A 194 7.17 9.98 -25.90
N THR A 195 7.00 11.07 -26.67
CA THR A 195 7.98 12.15 -26.74
C THR A 195 7.67 13.28 -25.77
N ALA A 196 6.41 13.60 -25.55
CA ALA A 196 6.01 14.76 -24.74
C ALA A 196 5.51 14.40 -23.33
N VAL A 197 4.69 13.34 -23.18
CA VAL A 197 4.08 12.99 -21.89
C VAL A 197 4.94 11.99 -21.12
N PHE A 198 5.38 10.91 -21.76
CA PHE A 198 6.11 9.84 -21.10
C PHE A 198 7.38 10.32 -20.36
N PRO A 199 8.22 11.21 -20.91
CA PRO A 199 9.38 11.73 -20.19
C PRO A 199 9.02 12.53 -18.92
N GLN A 200 7.87 13.22 -18.93
CA GLN A 200 7.41 13.98 -17.77
C GLN A 200 6.95 13.04 -16.62
N VAL A 201 6.31 11.92 -16.96
CA VAL A 201 5.77 10.97 -15.96
C VAL A 201 6.78 9.93 -15.50
N LEU A 202 7.81 9.66 -16.31
CA LEU A 202 8.77 8.58 -16.08
C LEU A 202 9.47 8.64 -14.71
N PRO A 203 9.97 9.79 -14.23
CA PRO A 203 10.62 9.88 -12.94
C PRO A 203 9.67 9.49 -11.80
N THR A 204 8.44 10.02 -11.81
CA THR A 204 7.43 9.73 -10.79
C THR A 204 6.95 8.29 -10.88
N TYR A 205 6.74 7.76 -12.10
CA TYR A 205 6.38 6.36 -12.32
C TYR A 205 7.44 5.40 -11.76
N LEU A 206 8.73 5.65 -12.02
CA LEU A 206 9.82 4.85 -11.47
C LEU A 206 9.89 4.98 -9.95
N SER A 207 9.68 6.16 -9.40
CA SER A 207 9.64 6.40 -7.95
C SER A 207 8.51 5.60 -7.28
N VAL A 208 7.30 5.61 -7.85
CA VAL A 208 6.16 4.83 -7.36
C VAL A 208 6.41 3.33 -7.47
N SER A 209 7.01 2.87 -8.58
CA SER A 209 7.34 1.46 -8.80
C SER A 209 8.37 0.95 -7.81
N LEU A 210 9.40 1.74 -7.50
CA LEU A 210 10.41 1.42 -6.49
C LEU A 210 9.80 1.40 -5.07
N PHE A 211 8.92 2.33 -4.75
CA PHE A 211 8.20 2.33 -3.49
C PHE A 211 7.29 1.11 -3.33
N CYS A 212 6.63 0.70 -4.42
CA CYS A 212 5.82 -0.51 -4.46
C CYS A 212 6.68 -1.77 -4.26
N LEU A 213 7.85 -1.86 -4.91
CA LEU A 213 8.81 -2.95 -4.72
C LEU A 213 9.24 -3.08 -3.26
N GLU A 214 9.59 -1.98 -2.60
CA GLU A 214 9.96 -1.94 -1.18
C GLU A 214 8.84 -2.51 -0.29
N GLY A 215 7.60 -2.08 -0.54
CA GLY A 215 6.42 -2.64 0.13
C GLY A 215 6.24 -4.13 -0.12
N ASN A 216 6.43 -4.57 -1.36
CA ASN A 216 6.25 -5.96 -1.78
C ASN A 216 7.23 -6.93 -1.10
N VAL A 217 8.46 -6.51 -0.81
CA VAL A 217 9.41 -7.35 -0.04
C VAL A 217 8.88 -7.64 1.37
N ARG A 218 8.27 -6.65 2.01
CA ARG A 218 7.62 -6.85 3.32
C ARG A 218 6.37 -7.72 3.21
N TYR A 219 5.52 -7.49 2.22
CA TYR A 219 4.32 -8.29 1.99
C TYR A 219 4.63 -9.74 1.60
N ALA A 220 5.72 -9.98 0.88
CA ALA A 220 6.16 -11.32 0.49
C ALA A 220 6.36 -12.26 1.70
N SER A 221 6.79 -11.72 2.85
CA SER A 221 6.91 -12.50 4.09
C SER A 221 5.55 -12.97 4.62
N ILE A 222 4.47 -12.23 4.36
CA ILE A 222 3.11 -12.61 4.76
C ILE A 222 2.52 -13.64 3.80
N LEU A 223 2.86 -13.59 2.51
CA LEU A 223 2.35 -14.53 1.50
C LEU A 223 2.78 -15.98 1.76
N GLY A 224 3.86 -16.17 2.49
CA GLY A 224 4.29 -17.50 2.93
C GLY A 224 3.29 -18.24 3.81
N TYR A 225 2.40 -17.55 4.52
CA TYR A 225 1.31 -18.17 5.29
C TYR A 225 0.33 -18.97 4.42
N VAL A 226 0.20 -18.62 3.16
CA VAL A 226 -0.63 -19.31 2.17
C VAL A 226 0.19 -20.19 1.23
N GLY A 227 1.44 -20.49 1.59
CA GLY A 227 2.30 -21.38 0.80
C GLY A 227 2.93 -20.73 -0.43
N ALA A 228 2.93 -19.41 -0.54
CA ALA A 228 3.54 -18.68 -1.66
C ALA A 228 5.09 -18.60 -1.60
N GLY A 229 5.71 -19.41 -0.76
CA GLY A 229 7.18 -19.57 -0.68
C GLY A 229 7.89 -18.47 0.11
N GLY A 230 9.22 -18.44 -0.02
CA GLY A 230 10.07 -17.41 0.58
C GLY A 230 10.18 -17.51 2.11
N LEU A 231 10.62 -16.40 2.73
CA LEU A 231 10.80 -16.30 4.19
C LEU A 231 9.53 -16.59 4.98
N GLY A 232 8.37 -16.20 4.46
CA GLY A 232 7.10 -16.37 5.16
C GLY A 232 6.76 -17.85 5.43
N LEU A 233 7.22 -18.78 4.60
CA LEU A 233 6.99 -20.20 4.80
C LEU A 233 7.71 -20.69 6.07
N ILE A 234 9.00 -20.37 6.20
CA ILE A 234 9.80 -20.77 7.38
C ILE A 234 9.39 -20.00 8.63
N MET A 235 8.94 -18.74 8.49
CA MET A 235 8.36 -17.98 9.61
C MET A 235 7.11 -18.67 10.16
N ASN A 236 6.17 -19.07 9.29
CA ASN A 236 4.94 -19.75 9.67
C ASN A 236 5.23 -21.08 10.36
N GLU A 237 6.21 -21.85 9.83
CA GLU A 237 6.69 -23.09 10.43
C GLU A 237 7.21 -22.86 11.87
N LYS A 238 8.09 -21.87 12.08
CA LYS A 238 8.69 -21.59 13.39
C LYS A 238 7.66 -21.04 14.40
N ILE A 239 6.69 -20.26 13.94
CA ILE A 239 5.56 -19.84 14.78
C ILE A 239 4.74 -21.06 15.22
N GLY A 240 4.45 -21.97 14.30
CA GLY A 240 3.69 -23.19 14.57
C GLY A 240 4.38 -24.10 15.61
N TRP A 241 5.69 -24.26 15.52
CA TRP A 241 6.51 -25.04 16.45
C TRP A 241 6.91 -24.28 17.71
N ARG A 242 6.56 -22.97 17.81
CA ARG A 242 6.95 -22.06 18.92
C ARG A 242 8.46 -21.94 19.13
N GLU A 243 9.23 -22.10 18.08
CA GLU A 243 10.69 -21.89 18.06
C GLU A 243 10.99 -20.39 17.91
N TYR A 244 10.76 -19.62 18.98
CA TYR A 244 10.86 -18.16 18.94
C TYR A 244 12.28 -17.64 18.77
N ASP A 245 13.30 -18.37 19.20
CA ASP A 245 14.71 -18.05 19.00
C ASP A 245 15.10 -18.08 17.51
N SER A 246 14.66 -19.10 16.77
CA SER A 246 14.83 -19.21 15.33
C SER A 246 14.00 -18.16 14.58
N LEU A 247 12.76 -17.88 15.04
CA LEU A 247 11.91 -16.81 14.51
C LEU A 247 12.58 -15.45 14.69
N GLY A 248 13.19 -15.19 15.86
CA GLY A 248 13.95 -13.96 16.14
C GLY A 248 15.07 -13.74 15.12
N MET A 249 15.81 -14.80 14.77
CA MET A 249 16.88 -14.73 13.76
C MET A 249 16.31 -14.41 12.36
N ILE A 250 15.20 -15.05 11.96
CA ILE A 250 14.54 -14.77 10.68
C ILE A 250 14.09 -13.30 10.60
N LEU A 251 13.50 -12.77 11.67
CA LEU A 251 13.05 -11.36 11.71
C LEU A 251 14.22 -10.38 11.63
N ILE A 252 15.33 -10.65 12.29
CA ILE A 252 16.54 -9.81 12.21
C ILE A 252 17.08 -9.77 10.77
N VAL A 253 17.15 -10.92 10.11
CA VAL A 253 17.63 -11.00 8.72
C VAL A 253 16.66 -10.33 7.76
N LEU A 254 15.34 -10.51 7.95
CA LEU A 254 14.33 -9.83 7.16
C LEU A 254 14.43 -8.31 7.35
N PHE A 255 14.55 -7.84 8.59
CA PHE A 255 14.70 -6.42 8.89
C PHE A 255 15.95 -5.82 8.22
N ALA A 256 17.10 -6.51 8.34
CA ALA A 256 18.33 -6.07 7.69
C ALA A 256 18.19 -6.02 6.15
N ALA A 257 17.56 -7.03 5.54
CA ALA A 257 17.31 -7.05 4.10
C ALA A 257 16.37 -5.90 3.65
N VAL A 258 15.30 -5.66 4.39
CA VAL A 258 14.38 -4.54 4.12
C VAL A 258 15.09 -3.20 4.23
N MET A 259 15.92 -2.98 5.27
CA MET A 259 16.71 -1.75 5.43
C MET A 259 17.66 -1.50 4.24
N VAL A 260 18.32 -2.56 3.76
CA VAL A 260 19.22 -2.46 2.58
C VAL A 260 18.42 -2.10 1.33
N ILE A 261 17.30 -2.76 1.08
CA ILE A 261 16.45 -2.51 -0.09
C ILE A 261 15.85 -1.09 -0.03
N GLU A 262 15.38 -0.65 1.14
CA GLU A 262 14.89 0.70 1.37
C GLU A 262 15.97 1.75 1.10
N GLY A 263 17.20 1.52 1.60
CA GLY A 263 18.35 2.39 1.34
C GLY A 263 18.68 2.51 -0.15
N ILE A 264 18.70 1.39 -0.88
CA ILE A 264 18.92 1.37 -2.34
C ILE A 264 17.79 2.09 -3.06
N SER A 265 16.54 1.78 -2.72
CA SER A 265 15.34 2.40 -3.30
C SER A 265 15.34 3.92 -3.08
N HIS A 266 15.66 4.37 -1.87
CA HIS A 266 15.76 5.78 -1.55
C HIS A 266 16.86 6.49 -2.35
N ALA A 267 18.05 5.88 -2.44
CA ALA A 267 19.16 6.44 -3.23
C ALA A 267 18.83 6.54 -4.72
N LEU A 268 18.11 5.56 -5.28
CA LEU A 268 17.64 5.59 -6.67
C LEU A 268 16.59 6.68 -6.88
N ARG A 269 15.59 6.77 -5.99
CA ARG A 269 14.53 7.80 -6.08
C ARG A 269 15.09 9.21 -6.01
N LYS A 270 16.08 9.46 -5.14
CA LYS A 270 16.75 10.77 -5.05
C LYS A 270 17.44 11.20 -6.35
N ARG A 271 17.76 10.27 -7.24
CA ARG A 271 18.37 10.61 -8.55
C ARG A 271 17.32 10.84 -9.64
N LEU A 272 16.06 10.47 -9.40
CA LEU A 272 14.97 10.62 -10.34
C LEU A 272 14.22 11.96 -10.17
N THR A 273 14.25 12.50 -8.97
CA THR A 273 13.69 13.83 -8.63
C THR A 273 14.80 14.85 -8.49
#